data_9123003263f5e97b8c9a25bd4ec07592
#
_entry.id   9123003263f5e97b8c9a25bd4ec07592
#
_cell.length_a   1.000
_cell.length_b   1.000
_cell.length_c   1.000
_cell.angle_alpha   90.00
_cell.angle_beta   90.00
_cell.angle_gamma   90.00
#
_symmetry.space_group_name_H-M   'P 1'
#
loop_
_entity.id
_entity.type
_entity.pdbx_description
1 polymer ?
#
loop_
_entity_poly.entity_id
_entity_poly.type
_entity_poly.pdbx_seq_one_letter_code
_entity_poly.pdbx_strand_id
1 'polypeptide(L)'
;MTSSTALASLSLAQPLFEAAATVAFALSGLIEAARKRLDAIGVVVVAGLAAFGGGTLRDILLDRRPFFWVQHATWLWVLLALCVAAMLFMRARHFALTERAMQWPDAVGLGLFCAGGTQIALAAQMPALVAVLMGVVTAVFGGVLRDIV
;
A
#
# COMPACT_ATOMS: atom_id res chain seq x y z
N MET A 1 -23.53 -5.28 24.72
CA MET A 1 -23.37 -6.27 23.64
C MET A 1 -22.94 -5.67 22.30
N THR A 2 -23.00 -4.36 22.10
CA THR A 2 -22.66 -3.68 20.82
C THR A 2 -21.15 -3.41 20.60
N SER A 3 -20.36 -3.31 21.64
CA SER A 3 -18.92 -2.99 21.53
C SER A 3 -18.06 -4.20 21.10
N SER A 4 -18.40 -5.40 21.52
CA SER A 4 -17.59 -6.59 21.19
C SER A 4 -17.79 -7.04 19.74
N THR A 5 -18.98 -6.92 19.20
CA THR A 5 -19.26 -7.21 17.78
C THR A 5 -18.65 -6.17 16.86
N ALA A 6 -18.63 -4.89 17.25
CA ALA A 6 -17.96 -3.83 16.51
C ALA A 6 -16.43 -4.02 16.48
N LEU A 7 -15.82 -4.40 17.60
CA LEU A 7 -14.38 -4.68 17.67
C LEU A 7 -14.00 -5.92 16.84
N ALA A 8 -14.84 -6.97 16.84
CA ALA A 8 -14.62 -8.16 16.03
C ALA A 8 -14.74 -7.85 14.52
N SER A 9 -15.70 -7.02 14.12
CA SER A 9 -15.83 -6.61 12.71
C SER A 9 -14.67 -5.72 12.26
N LEU A 10 -14.16 -4.86 13.12
CA LEU A 10 -12.99 -4.02 12.84
C LEU A 10 -11.70 -4.86 12.69
N SER A 11 -11.52 -5.90 13.49
CA SER A 11 -10.35 -6.78 13.39
C SER A 11 -10.35 -7.62 12.11
N LEU A 12 -11.52 -8.00 11.59
CA LEU A 12 -11.65 -8.68 10.30
C LEU A 12 -11.48 -7.74 9.10
N ALA A 13 -11.86 -6.47 9.26
CA ALA A 13 -11.71 -5.48 8.19
C ALA A 13 -10.25 -5.02 7.99
N GLN A 14 -9.43 -5.04 9.03
CA GLN A 14 -8.04 -4.57 9.00
C GLN A 14 -7.19 -5.25 7.93
N PRO A 15 -7.10 -6.61 7.83
CA PRO A 15 -6.32 -7.26 6.79
C PRO A 15 -6.86 -6.98 5.38
N LEU A 16 -8.18 -6.75 5.24
CA LEU A 16 -8.78 -6.39 3.96
C LEU A 16 -8.37 -4.97 3.53
N PHE A 17 -8.34 -4.02 4.45
CA PHE A 17 -7.85 -2.66 4.15
C PHE A 17 -6.38 -2.66 3.76
N GLU A 18 -5.53 -3.40 4.48
CA GLU A 18 -4.10 -3.54 4.15
C GLU A 18 -3.91 -4.19 2.78
N ALA A 19 -4.69 -5.23 2.49
CA ALA A 19 -4.69 -5.94 1.23
C ALA A 19 -5.05 -5.02 0.06
N ALA A 20 -6.20 -4.38 0.14
CA ALA A 20 -6.71 -3.52 -0.91
C ALA A 20 -5.80 -2.30 -1.12
N ALA A 21 -5.28 -1.71 -0.04
CA ALA A 21 -4.34 -0.60 -0.10
C ALA A 21 -3.02 -0.99 -0.76
N THR A 22 -2.46 -2.16 -0.38
CA THR A 22 -1.22 -2.68 -0.94
C THR A 22 -1.36 -2.91 -2.45
N VAL A 23 -2.46 -3.53 -2.90
CA VAL A 23 -2.74 -3.74 -4.33
C VAL A 23 -2.92 -2.40 -5.06
N ALA A 24 -3.66 -1.46 -4.47
CA ALA A 24 -3.89 -0.15 -5.07
C ALA A 24 -2.58 0.62 -5.28
N PHE A 25 -1.72 0.67 -4.25
CA PHE A 25 -0.40 1.31 -4.37
C PHE A 25 0.56 0.55 -5.28
N ALA A 26 0.52 -0.80 -5.30
CA ALA A 26 1.28 -1.57 -6.27
C ALA A 26 0.91 -1.19 -7.70
N LEU A 27 -0.39 -1.08 -8.00
CA LEU A 27 -0.87 -0.66 -9.32
C LEU A 27 -0.43 0.78 -9.65
N SER A 28 -0.52 1.70 -8.69
CA SER A 28 -0.02 3.07 -8.86
C SER A 28 1.48 3.08 -9.19
N GLY A 29 2.29 2.34 -8.43
CA GLY A 29 3.73 2.19 -8.67
C GLY A 29 4.04 1.55 -10.02
N LEU A 30 3.29 0.53 -10.44
CA LEU A 30 3.44 -0.11 -11.75
C LEU A 30 3.16 0.87 -12.90
N ILE A 31 2.12 1.69 -12.78
CA ILE A 31 1.79 2.70 -13.80
C ILE A 31 2.91 3.75 -13.89
N GLU A 32 3.45 4.20 -12.76
CA GLU A 32 4.54 5.16 -12.76
C GLU A 32 5.83 4.57 -13.36
N ALA A 33 6.20 3.36 -12.95
CA ALA A 33 7.36 2.65 -13.51
C ALA A 33 7.23 2.48 -15.04
N ALA A 34 6.03 2.21 -15.52
CA ALA A 34 5.71 2.12 -16.93
C ALA A 34 5.89 3.45 -17.66
N ARG A 35 5.40 4.54 -17.07
CA ARG A 35 5.54 5.90 -17.64
C ARG A 35 7.00 6.31 -17.75
N LYS A 36 7.80 5.97 -16.73
CA LYS A 36 9.26 6.21 -16.72
C LYS A 36 10.05 5.22 -17.57
N ARG A 37 9.39 4.22 -18.18
CA ARG A 37 10.00 3.16 -19.01
C ARG A 37 11.12 2.42 -18.28
N LEU A 38 10.92 2.14 -16.99
CA LEU A 38 11.90 1.44 -16.18
C LEU A 38 12.05 -0.01 -16.66
N ASP A 39 13.22 -0.59 -16.38
CA ASP A 39 13.48 -2.00 -16.61
C ASP A 39 12.70 -2.89 -15.60
N ALA A 40 12.80 -4.21 -15.75
CA ALA A 40 12.07 -5.15 -14.90
C ALA A 40 12.40 -4.99 -13.42
N ILE A 41 13.65 -4.68 -13.09
CA ILE A 41 14.10 -4.47 -11.71
C ILE A 41 13.50 -3.17 -11.17
N GLY A 42 13.57 -2.08 -11.93
CA GLY A 42 12.98 -0.79 -11.58
C GLY A 42 11.47 -0.88 -11.36
N VAL A 43 10.76 -1.65 -12.19
CA VAL A 43 9.31 -1.90 -12.02
C VAL A 43 9.02 -2.55 -10.68
N VAL A 44 9.76 -3.60 -10.30
CA VAL A 44 9.56 -4.30 -9.01
C VAL A 44 9.91 -3.39 -7.84
N VAL A 45 11.00 -2.62 -7.94
CA VAL A 45 11.44 -1.71 -6.88
C VAL A 45 10.41 -0.61 -6.65
N VAL A 46 9.98 0.10 -7.70
CA VAL A 46 9.01 1.21 -7.57
C VAL A 46 7.66 0.72 -7.08
N ALA A 47 7.16 -0.40 -7.63
CA ALA A 47 5.90 -1.00 -7.16
C ALA A 47 5.99 -1.48 -5.70
N GLY A 48 7.13 -2.06 -5.30
CA GLY A 48 7.39 -2.52 -3.94
C GLY A 48 7.47 -1.37 -2.94
N LEU A 49 8.20 -0.30 -3.28
CA LEU A 49 8.30 0.90 -2.44
C LEU A 49 6.93 1.58 -2.27
N ALA A 50 6.16 1.68 -3.33
CA ALA A 50 4.80 2.22 -3.26
C ALA A 50 3.91 1.34 -2.37
N ALA A 51 3.90 0.02 -2.59
CA ALA A 51 3.00 -0.91 -1.91
C ALA A 51 3.34 -1.13 -0.42
N PHE A 52 4.62 -1.22 -0.08
CA PHE A 52 5.08 -1.62 1.26
C PHE A 52 5.66 -0.48 2.07
N GLY A 53 6.08 0.63 1.43
CA GLY A 53 6.79 1.72 2.09
C GLY A 53 6.02 2.33 3.25
N GLY A 54 4.76 2.69 3.03
CA GLY A 54 3.91 3.31 4.06
C GLY A 54 3.66 2.39 5.26
N GLY A 55 3.30 1.12 4.99
CA GLY A 55 3.09 0.13 6.04
C GLY A 55 4.37 -0.21 6.81
N THR A 56 5.52 -0.24 6.13
CA THR A 56 6.82 -0.47 6.77
C THR A 56 7.17 0.69 7.70
N LEU A 57 7.00 1.95 7.26
CA LEU A 57 7.25 3.11 8.12
C LEU A 57 6.33 3.09 9.35
N ARG A 58 5.04 2.81 9.18
CA ARG A 58 4.09 2.64 10.27
C ARG A 58 4.56 1.58 11.26
N ASP A 59 4.94 0.40 10.77
CA ASP A 59 5.34 -0.72 11.62
C ASP A 59 6.65 -0.40 12.38
N ILE A 60 7.57 0.37 11.77
CA ILE A 60 8.76 0.89 12.46
C ILE A 60 8.37 1.85 13.58
N LEU A 61 7.50 2.82 13.30
CA LEU A 61 7.11 3.84 14.28
C LEU A 61 6.28 3.28 15.44
N LEU A 62 5.54 2.19 15.21
CA LEU A 62 4.76 1.47 16.23
C LEU A 62 5.53 0.31 16.87
N ASP A 63 6.82 0.14 16.54
CA ASP A 63 7.67 -0.99 16.97
C ASP A 63 7.03 -2.37 16.76
N ARG A 64 6.30 -2.51 15.64
CA ARG A 64 5.65 -3.76 15.25
C ARG A 64 6.59 -4.59 14.39
N ARG A 65 7.05 -5.73 14.94
CA ARG A 65 7.92 -6.67 14.23
C ARG A 65 7.38 -8.09 14.35
N PRO A 66 7.57 -8.91 13.31
CA PRO A 66 8.05 -8.60 11.95
C PRO A 66 7.05 -7.73 11.17
N PHE A 67 7.54 -7.04 10.13
CA PHE A 67 6.69 -6.17 9.29
C PHE A 67 5.56 -6.97 8.63
N PHE A 68 4.42 -6.31 8.33
CA PHE A 68 3.20 -6.95 7.84
C PHE A 68 3.43 -7.82 6.58
N TRP A 69 4.27 -7.36 5.65
CA TRP A 69 4.60 -8.10 4.43
C TRP A 69 5.61 -9.24 4.66
N VAL A 70 6.41 -9.19 5.74
CA VAL A 70 7.31 -10.27 6.15
C VAL A 70 6.51 -11.39 6.85
N GLN A 71 5.53 -11.04 7.67
CA GLN A 71 4.64 -12.03 8.32
C GLN A 71 3.87 -12.86 7.30
N HIS A 72 3.49 -12.24 6.18
CA HIS A 72 2.69 -12.87 5.14
C HIS A 72 3.42 -12.75 3.80
N ALA A 73 4.40 -13.62 3.56
CA ALA A 73 5.18 -13.66 2.32
C ALA A 73 4.32 -13.76 1.04
N THR A 74 3.05 -14.14 1.18
CA THR A 74 2.05 -14.12 0.11
C THR A 74 1.96 -12.74 -0.56
N TRP A 75 2.16 -11.64 0.17
CA TRP A 75 2.15 -10.29 -0.40
C TRP A 75 3.26 -10.04 -1.40
N LEU A 76 4.44 -10.61 -1.16
CA LEU A 76 5.56 -10.55 -2.11
C LEU A 76 5.22 -11.29 -3.40
N TRP A 77 4.60 -12.47 -3.29
CA TRP A 77 4.16 -13.22 -4.46
C TRP A 77 3.07 -12.50 -5.25
N VAL A 78 2.11 -11.87 -4.57
CA VAL A 78 1.08 -11.03 -5.20
C VAL A 78 1.72 -9.85 -5.93
N LEU A 79 2.66 -9.15 -5.31
CA LEU A 79 3.39 -8.06 -5.95
C LEU A 79 4.15 -8.53 -7.19
N LEU A 80 4.91 -9.63 -7.09
CA LEU A 80 5.67 -10.17 -8.22
C LEU A 80 4.74 -10.62 -9.36
N ALA A 81 3.62 -11.27 -9.03
CA ALA A 81 2.61 -11.66 -10.03
C ALA A 81 2.01 -10.44 -10.74
N LEU A 82 1.70 -9.37 -10.00
CA LEU A 82 1.22 -8.11 -10.57
C LEU A 82 2.27 -7.45 -11.46
N CYS A 83 3.55 -7.45 -11.05
CA CYS A 83 4.64 -6.91 -11.86
C CYS A 83 4.79 -7.69 -13.17
N VAL A 84 4.81 -9.02 -13.12
CA VAL A 84 4.92 -9.87 -14.30
C VAL A 84 3.70 -9.67 -15.22
N ALA A 85 2.49 -9.70 -14.67
CA ALA A 85 1.27 -9.47 -15.44
C ALA A 85 1.27 -8.10 -16.12
N ALA A 86 1.66 -7.05 -15.40
CA ALA A 86 1.76 -5.70 -15.95
C ALA A 86 2.80 -5.61 -17.07
N MET A 87 3.99 -6.20 -16.90
CA MET A 87 5.03 -6.20 -17.92
C MET A 87 4.58 -6.93 -19.19
N LEU A 88 3.92 -8.10 -19.06
CA LEU A 88 3.40 -8.86 -20.18
C LEU A 88 2.28 -8.10 -20.90
N PHE A 89 1.35 -7.50 -20.16
CA PHE A 89 0.24 -6.75 -20.72
C PHE A 89 0.69 -5.47 -21.43
N MET A 90 1.66 -4.76 -20.84
CA MET A 90 2.21 -3.53 -21.41
C MET A 90 3.04 -3.80 -22.66
N ARG A 91 3.75 -4.95 -22.71
CA ARG A 91 4.48 -5.38 -23.90
C ARG A 91 3.53 -5.75 -25.05
N ALA A 92 2.33 -6.27 -24.72
CA ALA A 92 1.32 -6.68 -25.70
C ALA A 92 0.50 -5.52 -26.26
N ARG A 93 0.41 -4.42 -25.53
CA ARG A 93 -0.41 -3.25 -25.93
C ARG A 93 0.41 -1.97 -25.75
N HIS A 94 0.51 -1.16 -26.81
CA HIS A 94 1.04 0.21 -26.76
C HIS A 94 0.05 1.13 -26.02
N PHE A 95 -0.06 0.94 -24.71
CA PHE A 95 -0.97 1.73 -23.89
C PHE A 95 -0.26 3.01 -23.43
N ALA A 96 -0.74 4.17 -23.88
CA ALA A 96 -0.33 5.45 -23.31
C ALA A 96 -0.98 5.60 -21.93
N LEU A 97 -0.25 5.17 -20.87
CA LEU A 97 -0.69 5.34 -19.51
C LEU A 97 -0.61 6.81 -19.12
N THR A 98 -1.78 7.39 -18.84
CA THR A 98 -1.90 8.80 -18.46
C THR A 98 -1.73 8.97 -16.95
N GLU A 99 -1.35 10.18 -16.51
CA GLU A 99 -1.31 10.53 -15.08
C GLU A 99 -2.65 10.26 -14.38
N ARG A 100 -3.76 10.50 -15.08
CA ARG A 100 -5.09 10.20 -14.53
C ARG A 100 -5.29 8.72 -14.20
N ALA A 101 -4.71 7.80 -14.97
CA ALA A 101 -4.81 6.36 -14.71
C ALA A 101 -4.10 5.97 -13.40
N MET A 102 -3.04 6.70 -13.01
CA MET A 102 -2.32 6.50 -11.75
C MET A 102 -3.07 7.10 -10.55
N GLN A 103 -3.73 8.24 -10.75
CA GLN A 103 -4.40 8.97 -9.65
C GLN A 103 -5.51 8.16 -8.97
N TRP A 104 -6.25 7.33 -9.71
CA TRP A 104 -7.32 6.52 -9.14
C TRP A 104 -6.83 5.45 -8.16
N PRO A 105 -5.90 4.55 -8.53
CA PRO A 105 -5.33 3.60 -7.57
C PRO A 105 -4.64 4.30 -6.39
N ASP A 106 -3.95 5.40 -6.66
CA ASP A 106 -3.27 6.20 -5.63
C ASP A 106 -4.26 6.76 -4.60
N ALA A 107 -5.35 7.40 -5.06
CA ALA A 107 -6.38 7.94 -4.17
C ALA A 107 -7.06 6.86 -3.33
N VAL A 108 -7.36 5.70 -3.93
CA VAL A 108 -7.92 4.55 -3.21
C VAL A 108 -6.92 4.03 -2.18
N GLY A 109 -5.66 3.87 -2.55
CA GLY A 109 -4.59 3.44 -1.66
C GLY A 109 -4.39 4.39 -0.48
N LEU A 110 -4.38 5.71 -0.73
CA LEU A 110 -4.31 6.76 0.29
C LEU A 110 -5.45 6.62 1.32
N GLY A 111 -6.69 6.53 0.86
CA GLY A 111 -7.85 6.40 1.74
C GLY A 111 -7.79 5.14 2.61
N LEU A 112 -7.47 4.00 2.01
CA LEU A 112 -7.41 2.70 2.68
C LEU A 112 -6.25 2.63 3.69
N PHE A 113 -5.05 3.09 3.33
CA PHE A 113 -3.91 3.12 4.26
C PHE A 113 -4.09 4.16 5.36
N CYS A 114 -4.73 5.29 5.08
CA CYS A 114 -5.06 6.27 6.11
C CYS A 114 -6.01 5.67 7.15
N ALA A 115 -7.09 5.04 6.72
CA ALA A 115 -8.05 4.39 7.60
C ALA A 115 -7.41 3.21 8.37
N GLY A 116 -6.73 2.30 7.65
CA GLY A 116 -6.07 1.13 8.25
C GLY A 116 -4.94 1.52 9.20
N GLY A 117 -4.09 2.48 8.82
CA GLY A 117 -3.01 2.98 9.67
C GLY A 117 -3.53 3.63 10.96
N THR A 118 -4.60 4.43 10.86
CA THR A 118 -5.26 5.01 12.04
C THR A 118 -5.83 3.93 12.96
N GLN A 119 -6.52 2.92 12.42
CA GLN A 119 -7.06 1.82 13.21
C GLN A 119 -5.98 1.04 13.95
N ILE A 120 -4.86 0.74 13.27
CA ILE A 120 -3.73 0.02 13.86
C ILE A 120 -3.12 0.83 15.00
N ALA A 121 -2.95 2.14 14.84
CA ALA A 121 -2.41 3.02 15.87
C ALA A 121 -3.37 3.14 17.08
N LEU A 122 -4.69 3.20 16.84
CA LEU A 122 -5.68 3.16 17.92
C LEU A 122 -5.66 1.82 18.67
N ALA A 123 -5.53 0.71 17.95
CA ALA A 123 -5.39 -0.61 18.58
C ALA A 123 -4.11 -0.73 19.42
N ALA A 124 -3.04 -0.01 19.05
CA ALA A 124 -1.82 0.14 19.84
C ALA A 124 -1.95 1.16 21.00
N GLN A 125 -3.18 1.58 21.33
CA GLN A 125 -3.50 2.51 22.41
C GLN A 125 -2.84 3.89 22.27
N MET A 126 -2.57 4.33 21.03
CA MET A 126 -2.06 5.68 20.77
C MET A 126 -3.17 6.73 20.96
N PRO A 127 -2.85 7.95 21.44
CA PRO A 127 -3.82 9.04 21.48
C PRO A 127 -4.44 9.31 20.11
N ALA A 128 -5.71 9.69 20.06
CA ALA A 128 -6.47 9.85 18.82
C ALA A 128 -5.78 10.74 17.77
N LEU A 129 -5.19 11.86 18.18
CA LEU A 129 -4.46 12.75 17.29
C LEU A 129 -3.22 12.06 16.69
N VAL A 130 -2.47 11.32 17.52
CA VAL A 130 -1.29 10.56 17.06
C VAL A 130 -1.71 9.46 16.10
N ALA A 131 -2.81 8.76 16.40
CA ALA A 131 -3.34 7.71 15.54
C ALA A 131 -3.75 8.24 14.15
N VAL A 132 -4.38 9.40 14.08
CA VAL A 132 -4.71 10.06 12.80
C VAL A 132 -3.45 10.45 12.04
N LEU A 133 -2.45 11.03 12.71
CA LEU A 133 -1.17 11.36 12.08
C LEU A 133 -0.46 10.11 11.55
N MET A 134 -0.48 8.99 12.28
CA MET A 134 0.06 7.70 11.84
C MET A 134 -0.64 7.19 10.57
N GLY A 135 -1.96 7.35 10.51
CA GLY A 135 -2.73 7.04 9.30
C GLY A 135 -2.29 7.87 8.10
N VAL A 136 -2.16 9.18 8.28
CA VAL A 136 -1.71 10.09 7.22
C VAL A 136 -0.28 9.76 6.77
N VAL A 137 0.65 9.56 7.70
CA VAL A 137 2.05 9.20 7.41
C VAL A 137 2.10 7.88 6.63
N THR A 138 1.34 6.87 7.08
CA THR A 138 1.26 5.56 6.40
C THR A 138 0.78 5.71 4.95
N ALA A 139 -0.26 6.51 4.75
CA ALA A 139 -0.86 6.71 3.44
C ALA A 139 0.08 7.46 2.49
N VAL A 140 0.65 8.58 2.93
CA VAL A 140 1.43 9.47 2.07
C VAL A 140 2.80 8.90 1.74
N PHE A 141 3.44 8.18 2.66
CA PHE A 141 4.83 7.76 2.53
C PHE A 141 5.07 6.82 1.34
N GLY A 142 4.14 5.90 1.05
CA GLY A 142 4.24 5.02 -0.12
C GLY A 142 4.25 5.81 -1.44
N GLY A 143 3.38 6.80 -1.57
CA GLY A 143 3.34 7.70 -2.73
C GLY A 143 4.60 8.56 -2.85
N VAL A 144 5.09 9.11 -1.74
CA VAL A 144 6.33 9.89 -1.71
C VAL A 144 7.52 9.06 -2.17
N LEU A 145 7.68 7.83 -1.68
CA LEU A 145 8.76 6.94 -2.11
C LEU A 145 8.68 6.63 -3.61
N ARG A 146 7.48 6.38 -4.12
CA ARG A 146 7.25 6.17 -5.56
C ARG A 146 7.68 7.39 -6.38
N ASP A 147 7.34 8.59 -5.93
CA ASP A 147 7.58 9.82 -6.70
C ASP A 147 9.05 10.27 -6.69
N ILE A 148 9.81 9.85 -5.68
CA ILE A 148 11.25 10.15 -5.57
C ILE A 148 12.08 9.26 -6.50
N VAL A 149 11.67 8.02 -6.75
CA VAL A 149 12.39 7.03 -7.57
C VAL A 149 11.99 7.12 -9.03
#